data_002033aaab6b1136bc23bbea40d36366
#
_entry.id   002033aaab6b1136bc23bbea40d36366
#
_cell.length_a   1.000
_cell.length_b   1.000
_cell.length_c   1.000
_cell.angle_alpha   90.00
_cell.angle_beta   90.00
_cell.angle_gamma   90.00
#
_symmetry.space_group_name_H-M   'P 1'
#
loop_
_entity.id
_entity.type
_entity.pdbx_description
1 polymer ?
#
loop_
_entity_poly.entity_id
_entity_poly.type
_entity_poly.pdbx_seq_one_letter_code
_entity_poly.pdbx_strand_id
1 'polypeptide(L)'
;MKLSFYKYQAAGNDFVCFDNRAGDVNLTTDQIGRLCDRRFGVGADGVIYVERDANYDFYVRYFNADGTQSLCGNGSRSAVDLAAHLKLVAGKTIFNAYDGPHEATVISPGLIRMQIHDVKHVERKGDDYFMNTGSPHNVRFVTGLPQYPVFEEGRKIRYSPLYNPTGTNANFVELLPDNTIAFRIYERGVEEETLSSGTGATACALAASFVGYHSPVRVQSRGGQLEVEFKRRQDGTFYDIYVTGPAKMVFQGSLEL
;
A
#
# COMPACT_ATOMS: atom_id res chain seq x y z
N MET A 1 -6.54 -1.90 -30.57
CA MET A 1 -7.73 -1.39 -29.82
C MET A 1 -7.32 -0.14 -29.07
N LYS A 2 -8.08 0.97 -29.16
CA LYS A 2 -7.77 2.19 -28.43
C LYS A 2 -8.35 2.11 -27.02
N LEU A 3 -7.50 2.17 -26.00
CA LEU A 3 -7.88 2.10 -24.57
C LEU A 3 -7.64 3.45 -23.90
N SER A 4 -8.64 3.93 -23.16
CA SER A 4 -8.49 5.10 -22.29
C SER A 4 -8.01 4.66 -20.91
N PHE A 5 -7.07 5.41 -20.32
CA PHE A 5 -6.53 5.12 -19.00
C PHE A 5 -6.38 6.37 -18.16
N TYR A 6 -6.27 6.17 -16.86
CA TYR A 6 -5.94 7.17 -15.86
C TYR A 6 -4.61 6.83 -15.21
N LYS A 7 -3.69 7.78 -15.15
CA LYS A 7 -2.42 7.64 -14.42
C LYS A 7 -2.62 8.16 -13.00
N TYR A 8 -2.41 7.27 -12.03
CA TYR A 8 -2.51 7.57 -10.61
C TYR A 8 -1.18 7.39 -9.90
N GLN A 9 -1.03 8.04 -8.75
CA GLN A 9 0.00 7.77 -7.77
C GLN A 9 -0.54 7.90 -6.35
N ALA A 10 -0.04 7.09 -5.42
CA ALA A 10 -0.35 7.12 -4.00
C ALA A 10 0.95 6.98 -3.20
N ALA A 11 1.39 8.08 -2.59
CA ALA A 11 2.66 8.16 -1.86
C ALA A 11 3.87 7.66 -2.68
N GLY A 12 3.94 8.04 -3.97
CA GLY A 12 5.04 7.71 -4.88
C GLY A 12 4.94 6.35 -5.58
N ASN A 13 4.01 5.50 -5.19
CA ASN A 13 3.69 4.26 -5.90
C ASN A 13 2.67 4.56 -7.01
N ASP A 14 2.96 4.24 -8.26
CA ASP A 14 2.22 4.74 -9.41
C ASP A 14 1.59 3.64 -10.26
N PHE A 15 0.42 3.95 -10.83
CA PHE A 15 -0.45 2.96 -11.46
C PHE A 15 -1.04 3.47 -12.77
N VAL A 16 -1.23 2.54 -13.73
CA VAL A 16 -2.13 2.74 -14.87
C VAL A 16 -3.47 2.12 -14.52
N CYS A 17 -4.52 2.94 -14.46
CA CYS A 17 -5.84 2.54 -14.02
C CYS A 17 -6.83 2.56 -15.19
N PHE A 18 -7.70 1.56 -15.26
CA PHE A 18 -8.75 1.46 -16.26
C PHE A 18 -10.13 1.39 -15.60
N ASP A 19 -11.08 2.11 -16.16
CA ASP A 19 -12.50 1.85 -15.94
C ASP A 19 -12.90 0.62 -16.77
N ASN A 20 -12.91 -0.54 -16.14
CA ASN A 20 -13.22 -1.82 -16.79
C ASN A 20 -14.61 -2.34 -16.41
N ARG A 21 -15.55 -1.44 -16.09
CA ARG A 21 -16.95 -1.83 -15.75
C ARG A 21 -17.69 -2.46 -16.93
N ALA A 22 -17.26 -2.18 -18.15
CA ALA A 22 -17.80 -2.82 -19.37
C ALA A 22 -17.21 -4.22 -19.58
N GLY A 23 -16.06 -4.55 -18.95
CA GLY A 23 -15.38 -5.84 -19.11
C GLY A 23 -14.62 -5.98 -20.44
N ASP A 24 -14.32 -4.88 -21.11
CA ASP A 24 -13.68 -4.83 -22.43
C ASP A 24 -12.15 -4.68 -22.36
N VAL A 25 -11.59 -4.38 -21.19
CA VAL A 25 -10.14 -4.34 -20.97
C VAL A 25 -9.67 -5.69 -20.43
N ASN A 26 -8.94 -6.43 -21.26
CA ASN A 26 -8.36 -7.73 -20.87
C ASN A 26 -6.94 -7.83 -21.43
N LEU A 27 -5.96 -7.36 -20.65
CA LEU A 27 -4.56 -7.35 -21.03
C LEU A 27 -3.88 -8.67 -20.69
N THR A 28 -3.04 -9.15 -21.61
CA THR A 28 -2.12 -10.27 -21.32
C THR A 28 -0.99 -9.82 -20.38
N THR A 29 -0.30 -10.77 -19.77
CA THR A 29 0.90 -10.51 -18.93
C THR A 29 1.94 -9.67 -19.68
N ASP A 30 2.21 -9.99 -20.94
CA ASP A 30 3.17 -9.24 -21.77
C ASP A 30 2.71 -7.79 -22.02
N GLN A 31 1.41 -7.58 -22.24
CA GLN A 31 0.85 -6.25 -22.41
C GLN A 31 0.91 -5.44 -21.12
N ILE A 32 0.66 -6.06 -19.95
CA ILE A 32 0.81 -5.44 -18.64
C ILE A 32 2.27 -5.02 -18.43
N GLY A 33 3.22 -5.94 -18.65
CA GLY A 33 4.65 -5.66 -18.54
C GLY A 33 5.10 -4.53 -19.44
N ARG A 34 4.67 -4.54 -20.72
CA ARG A 34 4.98 -3.46 -21.66
C ARG A 34 4.36 -2.12 -21.24
N LEU A 35 3.13 -2.13 -20.74
CA LEU A 35 2.45 -0.93 -20.26
C LEU A 35 3.17 -0.31 -19.05
N CYS A 36 3.69 -1.16 -18.15
CA CYS A 36 4.43 -0.77 -16.96
C CYS A 36 5.88 -0.32 -17.25
N ASP A 37 6.44 -0.63 -18.43
CA ASP A 37 7.79 -0.20 -18.80
C ASP A 37 7.88 1.34 -18.84
N ARG A 38 8.84 1.90 -18.08
CA ARG A 38 8.98 3.36 -17.91
C ARG A 38 9.60 4.06 -19.14
N ARG A 39 10.10 3.29 -20.11
CA ARG A 39 10.74 3.84 -21.33
C ARG A 39 9.93 3.54 -22.58
N PHE A 40 9.31 2.35 -22.65
CA PHE A 40 8.60 1.87 -23.83
C PHE A 40 7.09 1.79 -23.67
N GLY A 41 6.57 2.02 -22.44
CA GLY A 41 5.17 2.06 -22.10
C GLY A 41 4.74 3.39 -21.49
N VAL A 42 3.65 3.35 -20.73
CA VAL A 42 3.21 4.48 -19.89
C VAL A 42 4.12 4.63 -18.67
N GLY A 43 4.68 3.52 -18.21
CA GLY A 43 5.50 3.42 -17.01
C GLY A 43 4.64 3.41 -15.74
N ALA A 44 4.72 2.35 -14.95
CA ALA A 44 4.02 2.22 -13.68
C ALA A 44 4.59 1.05 -12.87
N ASP A 45 4.29 1.03 -11.56
CA ASP A 45 4.55 -0.12 -10.69
C ASP A 45 3.52 -1.24 -10.90
N GLY A 46 2.34 -0.90 -11.44
CA GLY A 46 1.30 -1.87 -11.73
C GLY A 46 0.10 -1.28 -12.46
N VAL A 47 -0.85 -2.18 -12.74
CA VAL A 47 -2.09 -1.88 -13.45
C VAL A 47 -3.29 -2.16 -12.56
N ILE A 48 -4.28 -1.28 -12.59
CA ILE A 48 -5.52 -1.40 -11.81
C ILE A 48 -6.73 -1.40 -12.75
N TYR A 49 -7.64 -2.35 -12.56
CA TYR A 49 -8.97 -2.31 -13.14
C TYR A 49 -9.98 -1.99 -12.04
N VAL A 50 -10.86 -1.02 -12.30
CA VAL A 50 -12.08 -0.80 -11.55
C VAL A 50 -13.21 -1.51 -12.31
N GLU A 51 -13.76 -2.57 -11.72
CA GLU A 51 -14.73 -3.46 -12.34
C GLU A 51 -16.05 -3.47 -11.57
N ARG A 52 -17.11 -4.01 -12.16
CA ARG A 52 -18.38 -4.26 -11.44
C ARG A 52 -18.19 -5.41 -10.46
N ASP A 53 -18.83 -5.32 -9.30
CA ASP A 53 -18.98 -6.42 -8.36
C ASP A 53 -20.47 -6.71 -8.14
N ALA A 54 -20.83 -7.97 -7.86
CA ALA A 54 -22.21 -8.36 -7.65
C ALA A 54 -22.74 -8.02 -6.25
N ASN A 55 -21.85 -7.88 -5.26
CA ASN A 55 -22.20 -7.76 -3.84
C ASN A 55 -21.68 -6.47 -3.19
N TYR A 56 -20.73 -5.80 -3.83
CA TYR A 56 -20.05 -4.61 -3.33
C TYR A 56 -20.13 -3.47 -4.35
N ASP A 57 -19.72 -2.29 -3.95
CA ASP A 57 -19.82 -1.10 -4.81
C ASP A 57 -19.01 -1.26 -6.11
N PHE A 58 -17.84 -1.93 -6.04
CA PHE A 58 -17.00 -2.28 -7.19
C PHE A 58 -15.95 -3.34 -6.80
N TYR A 59 -15.25 -3.89 -7.82
CA TYR A 59 -14.11 -4.77 -7.65
C TYR A 59 -12.82 -4.07 -8.10
N VAL A 60 -11.75 -4.24 -7.32
CA VAL A 60 -10.40 -3.78 -7.63
C VAL A 60 -9.55 -4.96 -8.04
N ARG A 61 -9.18 -5.02 -9.31
CA ARG A 61 -8.20 -5.99 -9.79
C ARG A 61 -6.88 -5.30 -9.99
N TYR A 62 -5.89 -5.69 -9.20
CA TYR A 62 -4.53 -5.16 -9.29
C TYR A 62 -3.57 -6.19 -9.85
N PHE A 63 -2.74 -5.74 -10.79
CA PHE A 63 -1.65 -6.50 -11.37
C PHE A 63 -0.33 -5.82 -11.09
N ASN A 64 0.64 -6.56 -10.57
CA ASN A 64 2.03 -6.15 -10.56
C ASN A 64 2.56 -6.02 -12.00
N ALA A 65 3.70 -5.36 -12.20
CA ALA A 65 4.30 -5.21 -13.54
C ALA A 65 4.66 -6.55 -14.22
N ASP A 66 4.82 -7.63 -13.45
CA ASP A 66 5.04 -8.99 -13.95
C ASP A 66 3.75 -9.73 -14.30
N GLY A 67 2.59 -9.10 -14.18
CA GLY A 67 1.26 -9.67 -14.45
C GLY A 67 0.69 -10.51 -13.31
N THR A 68 1.38 -10.70 -12.20
CA THR A 68 0.83 -11.39 -11.03
C THR A 68 -0.17 -10.50 -10.28
N GLN A 69 -1.18 -11.13 -9.66
CA GLN A 69 -2.18 -10.41 -8.86
C GLN A 69 -1.82 -10.43 -7.37
N SER A 70 -2.09 -9.33 -6.70
CA SER A 70 -1.94 -9.20 -5.25
C SER A 70 -2.84 -8.09 -4.69
N LEU A 71 -2.87 -7.91 -3.37
CA LEU A 71 -3.39 -6.68 -2.78
C LEU A 71 -2.28 -5.62 -2.76
N CYS A 72 -2.62 -4.40 -3.16
CA CYS A 72 -1.77 -3.23 -3.02
C CYS A 72 -2.55 -2.10 -2.33
N GLY A 73 -2.22 -1.78 -1.07
CA GLY A 73 -2.95 -0.75 -0.32
C GLY A 73 -2.87 0.66 -0.94
N ASN A 74 -1.73 1.01 -1.57
CA ASN A 74 -1.60 2.25 -2.34
C ASN A 74 -2.48 2.22 -3.60
N GLY A 75 -2.46 1.08 -4.31
CA GLY A 75 -3.32 0.85 -5.47
C GLY A 75 -4.80 0.89 -5.13
N SER A 76 -5.20 0.30 -4.01
CA SER A 76 -6.59 0.31 -3.54
C SER A 76 -7.07 1.74 -3.25
N ARG A 77 -6.25 2.60 -2.62
CA ARG A 77 -6.61 4.01 -2.44
C ARG A 77 -6.77 4.73 -3.78
N SER A 78 -5.88 4.45 -4.75
CA SER A 78 -5.98 5.01 -6.11
C SER A 78 -7.26 4.55 -6.83
N ALA A 79 -7.66 3.28 -6.66
CA ALA A 79 -8.90 2.74 -7.21
C ALA A 79 -10.14 3.40 -6.59
N VAL A 80 -10.14 3.64 -5.27
CA VAL A 80 -11.24 4.33 -4.57
C VAL A 80 -11.37 5.78 -5.05
N ASP A 81 -10.26 6.52 -5.20
CA ASP A 81 -10.31 7.88 -5.73
C ASP A 81 -10.78 7.92 -7.19
N LEU A 82 -10.34 6.96 -8.02
CA LEU A 82 -10.85 6.79 -9.38
C LEU A 82 -12.35 6.47 -9.39
N ALA A 83 -12.82 5.57 -8.52
CA ALA A 83 -14.24 5.24 -8.41
C ALA A 83 -15.07 6.48 -8.02
N ALA A 84 -14.55 7.34 -7.15
CA ALA A 84 -15.18 8.62 -6.82
C ALA A 84 -15.16 9.59 -8.01
N HIS A 85 -14.07 9.69 -8.75
CA HIS A 85 -13.97 10.47 -9.98
C HIS A 85 -14.99 10.02 -11.04
N LEU A 86 -15.18 8.71 -11.17
CA LEU A 86 -16.17 8.08 -12.05
C LEU A 86 -17.62 8.15 -11.52
N LYS A 87 -17.83 8.79 -10.36
CA LYS A 87 -19.14 8.93 -9.68
C LYS A 87 -19.79 7.59 -9.30
N LEU A 88 -18.97 6.56 -9.04
CA LEU A 88 -19.45 5.27 -8.54
C LEU A 88 -19.73 5.34 -7.04
N VAL A 89 -18.92 6.09 -6.31
CA VAL A 89 -18.96 6.20 -4.85
C VAL A 89 -18.90 7.66 -4.43
N ALA A 90 -19.47 7.94 -3.25
CA ALA A 90 -19.39 9.24 -2.60
C ALA A 90 -19.29 9.03 -1.09
N GLY A 91 -18.14 9.36 -0.49
CA GLY A 91 -17.90 9.16 0.93
C GLY A 91 -17.50 7.71 1.25
N LYS A 92 -18.27 7.04 2.12
CA LYS A 92 -17.98 5.65 2.53
C LYS A 92 -18.33 4.66 1.44
N THR A 93 -17.48 3.65 1.24
CA THR A 93 -17.65 2.58 0.25
C THR A 93 -17.11 1.26 0.78
N ILE A 94 -17.65 0.15 0.26
CA ILE A 94 -17.10 -1.19 0.43
C ILE A 94 -16.79 -1.73 -0.95
N PHE A 95 -15.53 -1.97 -1.24
CA PHE A 95 -15.09 -2.59 -2.48
C PHE A 95 -14.50 -3.98 -2.22
N ASN A 96 -14.54 -4.82 -3.23
CA ASN A 96 -13.93 -6.14 -3.19
C ASN A 96 -12.55 -6.11 -3.87
N ALA A 97 -11.61 -6.92 -3.41
CA ALA A 97 -10.28 -7.06 -3.97
C ALA A 97 -9.82 -8.53 -3.94
N TYR A 98 -8.57 -8.79 -4.32
CA TYR A 98 -8.00 -10.12 -4.39
C TYR A 98 -8.11 -10.93 -3.08
N ASP A 99 -8.04 -10.28 -1.93
CA ASP A 99 -8.08 -10.89 -0.59
C ASP A 99 -9.43 -10.71 0.13
N GLY A 100 -10.44 -10.17 -0.56
CA GLY A 100 -11.78 -9.98 -0.03
C GLY A 100 -12.22 -8.52 0.07
N PRO A 101 -13.30 -8.25 0.82
CA PRO A 101 -13.89 -6.92 0.92
C PRO A 101 -13.09 -5.99 1.83
N HIS A 102 -13.02 -4.72 1.43
CA HIS A 102 -12.38 -3.62 2.16
C HIS A 102 -13.31 -2.43 2.28
N GLU A 103 -13.29 -1.80 3.46
CA GLU A 103 -13.95 -0.53 3.69
C GLU A 103 -13.01 0.64 3.39
N ALA A 104 -13.51 1.66 2.71
CA ALA A 104 -12.79 2.91 2.52
C ALA A 104 -13.72 4.11 2.63
N THR A 105 -13.13 5.29 2.83
CA THR A 105 -13.84 6.56 2.86
C THR A 105 -13.06 7.59 2.06
N VAL A 106 -13.73 8.23 1.14
CA VAL A 106 -13.22 9.43 0.45
C VAL A 106 -13.36 10.60 1.41
N ILE A 107 -12.27 11.02 2.04
CA ILE A 107 -12.25 12.17 2.98
C ILE A 107 -12.38 13.49 2.21
N SER A 108 -11.62 13.58 1.12
CA SER A 108 -11.68 14.65 0.12
C SER A 108 -11.08 14.13 -1.17
N PRO A 109 -11.27 14.81 -2.31
CA PRO A 109 -10.58 14.43 -3.55
C PRO A 109 -9.07 14.29 -3.33
N GLY A 110 -8.53 13.13 -3.64
CA GLY A 110 -7.12 12.82 -3.46
C GLY A 110 -6.69 12.43 -2.05
N LEU A 111 -7.62 12.26 -1.10
CA LEU A 111 -7.33 11.79 0.27
C LEU A 111 -8.29 10.67 0.68
N ILE A 112 -7.76 9.47 0.81
CA ILE A 112 -8.52 8.25 1.07
C ILE A 112 -8.13 7.63 2.39
N ARG A 113 -9.14 7.29 3.22
CA ARG A 113 -9.02 6.49 4.43
C ARG A 113 -9.46 5.06 4.11
N MET A 114 -8.61 4.06 4.33
CA MET A 114 -8.87 2.67 4.01
C MET A 114 -8.64 1.78 5.21
N GLN A 115 -9.55 0.83 5.44
CA GLN A 115 -9.43 -0.17 6.50
C GLN A 115 -8.35 -1.19 6.17
N ILE A 116 -7.59 -1.56 7.18
CA ILE A 116 -6.62 -2.67 7.18
C ILE A 116 -7.18 -3.77 8.10
N HIS A 117 -6.90 -5.02 7.80
CA HIS A 117 -7.33 -6.14 8.64
C HIS A 117 -6.74 -6.09 10.05
N ASP A 118 -7.46 -6.68 11.01
CA ASP A 118 -7.00 -6.79 12.40
C ASP A 118 -5.64 -7.48 12.48
N VAL A 119 -4.77 -6.98 13.37
CA VAL A 119 -3.46 -7.59 13.64
C VAL A 119 -3.51 -8.30 15.00
N LYS A 120 -3.59 -9.62 14.95
CA LYS A 120 -3.79 -10.47 16.15
C LYS A 120 -2.49 -10.71 16.92
N HIS A 121 -1.36 -10.70 16.24
CA HIS A 121 -0.07 -11.06 16.83
C HIS A 121 1.01 -10.06 16.44
N VAL A 122 1.69 -9.55 17.47
CA VAL A 122 2.92 -8.78 17.32
C VAL A 122 4.00 -9.51 18.11
N GLU A 123 5.02 -9.98 17.41
CA GLU A 123 6.14 -10.70 17.98
C GLU A 123 7.35 -9.80 18.22
N ARG A 124 8.13 -10.11 19.26
CA ARG A 124 9.47 -9.56 19.42
C ARG A 124 10.47 -10.54 18.83
N LYS A 125 11.32 -10.06 17.92
CA LYS A 125 12.44 -10.83 17.34
C LYS A 125 13.76 -10.10 17.65
N GLY A 126 14.31 -10.37 18.84
CA GLY A 126 15.34 -9.55 19.44
C GLY A 126 14.83 -8.15 19.79
N ASP A 127 15.46 -7.12 19.28
CA ASP A 127 15.03 -5.73 19.46
C ASP A 127 13.97 -5.28 18.44
N ASP A 128 13.71 -6.07 17.41
CA ASP A 128 12.76 -5.77 16.35
C ASP A 128 11.34 -6.22 16.71
N TYR A 129 10.34 -5.59 16.10
CA TYR A 129 8.95 -6.05 16.10
C TYR A 129 8.65 -6.76 14.77
N PHE A 130 7.83 -7.80 14.84
CA PHE A 130 7.37 -8.53 13.66
C PHE A 130 5.86 -8.72 13.72
N MET A 131 5.18 -8.43 12.61
CA MET A 131 3.73 -8.58 12.47
C MET A 131 3.32 -8.72 11.00
N ASN A 132 2.09 -9.19 10.78
CA ASN A 132 1.47 -9.23 9.46
C ASN A 132 0.31 -8.23 9.42
N THR A 133 0.42 -7.21 8.57
CA THR A 133 -0.58 -6.17 8.33
C THR A 133 -1.20 -6.28 6.93
N GLY A 134 -1.29 -7.50 6.38
CA GLY A 134 -1.60 -7.84 4.99
C GLY A 134 -0.36 -8.35 4.24
N SER A 135 0.82 -8.08 4.79
CA SER A 135 2.13 -8.59 4.39
C SER A 135 3.00 -8.70 5.64
N PRO A 136 3.98 -9.62 5.70
CA PRO A 136 4.88 -9.73 6.85
C PRO A 136 5.86 -8.56 6.88
N HIS A 137 5.95 -7.91 8.05
CA HIS A 137 6.81 -6.76 8.29
C HIS A 137 7.69 -6.96 9.53
N ASN A 138 8.99 -6.82 9.36
CA ASN A 138 9.93 -6.50 10.43
C ASN A 138 9.97 -4.98 10.61
N VAL A 139 10.02 -4.52 11.87
CA VAL A 139 10.13 -3.10 12.21
C VAL A 139 11.28 -2.92 13.19
N ARG A 140 12.29 -2.16 12.79
CA ARG A 140 13.46 -1.80 13.56
C ARG A 140 13.51 -0.30 13.82
N PHE A 141 13.61 0.10 15.09
CA PHE A 141 13.84 1.49 15.44
C PHE A 141 15.32 1.85 15.26
N VAL A 142 15.58 2.98 14.63
CA VAL A 142 16.92 3.47 14.30
C VAL A 142 17.03 4.97 14.55
N THR A 143 18.27 5.47 14.57
CA THR A 143 18.58 6.91 14.57
C THR A 143 19.30 7.27 13.29
N GLY A 144 19.13 8.51 12.82
CA GLY A 144 19.78 8.99 11.59
C GLY A 144 19.22 8.33 10.32
N LEU A 145 17.91 8.09 10.29
CA LEU A 145 17.19 7.43 9.21
C LEU A 145 17.53 7.97 7.80
N PRO A 146 17.74 9.28 7.54
CA PRO A 146 18.05 9.77 6.21
C PRO A 146 19.30 9.15 5.58
N GLN A 147 20.33 8.80 6.38
CA GLN A 147 21.58 8.20 5.93
C GLN A 147 21.66 6.70 6.23
N TYR A 148 20.61 6.10 6.79
CA TYR A 148 20.60 4.69 7.16
C TYR A 148 20.75 3.79 5.90
N PRO A 149 21.61 2.75 5.92
CA PRO A 149 21.87 1.87 4.77
C PRO A 149 20.72 0.86 4.58
N VAL A 150 19.55 1.35 4.11
CA VAL A 150 18.31 0.57 4.02
C VAL A 150 18.46 -0.65 3.12
N PHE A 151 19.16 -0.52 1.99
CA PHE A 151 19.33 -1.62 1.05
C PHE A 151 20.12 -2.78 1.69
N GLU A 152 21.28 -2.48 2.26
CA GLU A 152 22.17 -3.50 2.83
C GLU A 152 21.54 -4.16 4.07
N GLU A 153 21.02 -3.37 4.99
CA GLU A 153 20.41 -3.87 6.22
C GLU A 153 19.05 -4.54 5.95
N GLY A 154 18.28 -3.99 5.03
CA GLY A 154 16.99 -4.54 4.62
C GLY A 154 17.16 -5.92 3.97
N ARG A 155 18.14 -6.06 3.09
CA ARG A 155 18.48 -7.35 2.45
C ARG A 155 18.89 -8.40 3.48
N LYS A 156 19.68 -8.04 4.50
CA LYS A 156 20.06 -8.95 5.58
C LYS A 156 18.84 -9.46 6.35
N ILE A 157 17.91 -8.56 6.70
CA ILE A 157 16.66 -8.92 7.39
C ILE A 157 15.80 -9.78 6.48
N ARG A 158 15.58 -9.37 5.23
CA ARG A 158 14.74 -10.03 4.22
C ARG A 158 15.09 -11.52 4.05
N TYR A 159 16.37 -11.85 4.04
CA TYR A 159 16.87 -13.20 3.84
C TYR A 159 17.35 -13.88 5.14
N SER A 160 17.07 -13.29 6.30
CA SER A 160 17.43 -13.89 7.59
C SER A 160 16.67 -15.21 7.81
N PRO A 161 17.33 -16.25 8.36
CA PRO A 161 16.66 -17.49 8.73
C PRO A 161 15.48 -17.30 9.69
N LEU A 162 15.43 -16.20 10.45
CA LEU A 162 14.33 -15.86 11.37
C LEU A 162 12.97 -15.70 10.67
N TYR A 163 12.98 -15.46 9.37
CA TYR A 163 11.77 -15.20 8.57
C TYR A 163 11.53 -16.26 7.47
N ASN A 164 12.30 -17.36 7.48
CA ASN A 164 12.12 -18.47 6.54
C ASN A 164 10.77 -19.18 6.74
N PRO A 165 10.15 -19.75 5.67
CA PRO A 165 10.62 -19.70 4.28
C PRO A 165 10.16 -18.46 3.51
N THR A 166 9.22 -17.67 4.03
CA THR A 166 8.52 -16.61 3.27
C THR A 166 9.28 -15.29 3.22
N GLY A 167 10.22 -15.07 4.15
CA GLY A 167 10.89 -13.80 4.34
C GLY A 167 9.95 -12.67 4.82
N THR A 168 10.46 -11.44 4.91
CA THR A 168 9.74 -10.28 5.43
C THR A 168 10.11 -9.00 4.68
N ASN A 169 9.25 -8.00 4.73
CA ASN A 169 9.61 -6.61 4.47
C ASN A 169 10.42 -6.08 5.66
N ALA A 170 11.43 -5.26 5.43
CA ALA A 170 12.23 -4.66 6.48
C ALA A 170 11.98 -3.15 6.56
N ASN A 171 11.43 -2.69 7.68
CA ASN A 171 11.13 -1.29 7.92
C ASN A 171 12.08 -0.73 8.96
N PHE A 172 12.66 0.43 8.68
CA PHE A 172 13.52 1.19 9.57
C PHE A 172 12.80 2.47 9.96
N VAL A 173 12.66 2.69 11.27
CA VAL A 173 11.79 3.72 11.83
C VAL A 173 12.57 4.65 12.73
N GLU A 174 12.46 5.94 12.49
CA GLU A 174 12.94 6.99 13.39
C GLU A 174 11.74 7.62 14.10
N LEU A 175 11.85 7.72 15.43
CA LEU A 175 10.84 8.33 16.29
C LEU A 175 11.03 9.84 16.26
N LEU A 176 9.98 10.58 15.92
CA LEU A 176 9.98 12.04 15.80
C LEU A 176 9.03 12.65 16.87
N PRO A 177 9.17 13.95 17.20
CA PRO A 177 8.21 14.63 18.06
C PRO A 177 6.77 14.61 17.54
N ASP A 178 5.84 15.05 18.36
CA ASP A 178 4.43 15.28 18.00
C ASP A 178 3.72 14.07 17.43
N ASN A 179 3.94 12.91 18.05
CA ASN A 179 3.31 11.64 17.68
C ASN A 179 3.51 11.27 16.19
N THR A 180 4.69 11.59 15.69
CA THR A 180 5.10 11.38 14.30
C THR A 180 6.25 10.37 14.24
N ILE A 181 6.25 9.51 13.23
CA ILE A 181 7.37 8.65 12.90
C ILE A 181 7.80 8.89 11.46
N ALA A 182 9.07 8.69 11.16
CA ALA A 182 9.54 8.56 9.79
C ALA A 182 9.97 7.11 9.55
N PHE A 183 9.73 6.58 8.33
CA PHE A 183 10.20 5.24 8.00
C PHE A 183 10.72 5.15 6.57
N ARG A 184 11.62 4.19 6.37
CA ARG A 184 12.13 3.71 5.08
C ARG A 184 12.00 2.18 5.06
N ILE A 185 11.77 1.62 3.88
CA ILE A 185 11.44 0.19 3.73
C ILE A 185 12.21 -0.45 2.58
N TYR A 186 12.72 -1.66 2.82
CA TYR A 186 13.15 -2.62 1.82
C TYR A 186 12.01 -3.63 1.61
N GLU A 187 11.46 -3.69 0.40
CA GLU A 187 10.26 -4.49 0.14
C GLU A 187 10.58 -5.87 -0.40
N ARG A 188 9.93 -6.87 0.21
CA ARG A 188 9.89 -8.25 -0.27
C ARG A 188 9.16 -8.34 -1.61
N GLY A 189 9.81 -8.95 -2.60
CA GLY A 189 9.26 -9.09 -3.96
C GLY A 189 9.71 -8.00 -4.91
N VAL A 190 9.98 -6.79 -4.41
CA VAL A 190 10.66 -5.72 -5.16
C VAL A 190 12.17 -5.88 -5.03
N GLU A 191 12.63 -6.29 -3.83
CA GLU A 191 14.02 -6.51 -3.44
C GLU A 191 14.89 -5.23 -3.53
N GLU A 192 14.25 -4.10 -3.28
CA GLU A 192 14.83 -2.76 -3.30
C GLU A 192 14.16 -1.86 -2.24
N GLU A 193 14.74 -0.69 -1.99
CA GLU A 193 14.07 0.36 -1.22
C GLU A 193 12.98 1.02 -2.05
N THR A 194 11.74 1.04 -1.52
CA THR A 194 10.61 1.74 -2.15
C THR A 194 10.28 3.05 -1.44
N LEU A 195 9.47 3.89 -2.11
CA LEU A 195 9.15 5.22 -1.59
C LEU A 195 8.17 5.18 -0.42
N SER A 196 7.27 4.19 -0.38
CA SER A 196 6.25 4.04 0.66
C SER A 196 5.55 2.69 0.57
N SER A 197 5.00 2.23 1.69
CA SER A 197 4.15 1.04 1.79
C SER A 197 3.03 1.32 2.80
N GLY A 198 1.78 1.10 2.41
CA GLY A 198 0.63 1.28 3.32
C GLY A 198 0.63 0.27 4.46
N THR A 199 0.89 -1.01 4.17
CA THR A 199 1.03 -2.06 5.18
C THR A 199 2.27 -1.87 6.04
N GLY A 200 3.38 -1.39 5.45
CA GLY A 200 4.60 -1.01 6.17
C GLY A 200 4.37 0.15 7.13
N ALA A 201 3.71 1.22 6.69
CA ALA A 201 3.34 2.34 7.54
C ALA A 201 2.47 1.90 8.73
N THR A 202 1.50 0.99 8.46
CA THR A 202 0.68 0.38 9.52
C THR A 202 1.55 -0.36 10.53
N ALA A 203 2.41 -1.28 10.08
CA ALA A 203 3.29 -2.03 10.98
C ALA A 203 4.18 -1.11 11.83
N CYS A 204 4.74 -0.05 11.22
CA CYS A 204 5.56 0.95 11.91
C CYS A 204 4.79 1.71 12.99
N ALA A 205 3.55 2.14 12.70
CA ALA A 205 2.70 2.84 13.67
C ALA A 205 2.27 1.94 14.82
N LEU A 206 1.90 0.68 14.54
CA LEU A 206 1.57 -0.31 15.57
C LEU A 206 2.79 -0.61 16.46
N ALA A 207 3.98 -0.76 15.89
CA ALA A 207 5.22 -0.94 16.65
C ALA A 207 5.54 0.28 17.52
N ALA A 208 5.35 1.50 17.02
CA ALA A 208 5.57 2.74 17.76
C ALA A 208 4.67 2.85 19.01
N SER A 209 3.49 2.21 19.00
CA SER A 209 2.60 2.20 20.16
C SER A 209 3.17 1.49 21.39
N PHE A 210 4.16 0.61 21.21
CA PHE A 210 4.86 -0.05 22.32
C PHE A 210 5.94 0.82 22.98
N VAL A 211 6.27 1.95 22.35
CA VAL A 211 7.28 2.90 22.81
C VAL A 211 6.72 4.30 23.05
N GLY A 212 5.41 4.38 23.30
CA GLY A 212 4.75 5.59 23.79
C GLY A 212 4.01 6.45 22.76
N TYR A 213 3.89 5.98 21.52
CA TYR A 213 3.08 6.66 20.50
C TYR A 213 1.62 6.20 20.58
N HIS A 214 0.69 7.08 20.22
CA HIS A 214 -0.75 6.84 20.35
C HIS A 214 -1.49 7.07 19.04
N SER A 215 -2.56 6.30 18.82
CA SER A 215 -3.45 6.50 17.67
C SER A 215 -4.17 7.85 17.72
N PRO A 216 -4.24 8.62 16.59
CA PRO A 216 -3.60 8.35 15.32
C PRO A 216 -2.10 8.69 15.31
N VAL A 217 -1.29 7.88 14.62
CA VAL A 217 0.14 8.14 14.40
C VAL A 217 0.35 8.75 13.03
N ARG A 218 1.07 9.87 12.97
CA ARG A 218 1.54 10.45 11.70
C ARG A 218 2.78 9.72 11.22
N VAL A 219 2.77 9.33 9.94
CA VAL A 219 3.82 8.52 9.34
C VAL A 219 4.39 9.23 8.12
N GLN A 220 5.67 9.57 8.17
CA GLN A 220 6.41 10.17 7.06
C GLN A 220 7.17 9.08 6.31
N SER A 221 6.97 9.01 5.01
CA SER A 221 7.75 8.18 4.09
C SER A 221 8.40 9.06 3.03
N ARG A 222 9.33 8.49 2.25
CA ARG A 222 9.94 9.23 1.12
C ARG A 222 8.90 9.63 0.06
N GLY A 223 7.81 8.87 -0.06
CA GLY A 223 6.73 9.11 -1.03
C GLY A 223 5.64 10.05 -0.55
N GLY A 224 5.59 10.39 0.74
CA GLY A 224 4.57 11.27 1.29
C GLY A 224 4.19 10.98 2.73
N GLN A 225 3.15 11.65 3.18
CA GLN A 225 2.63 11.50 4.54
C GLN A 225 1.40 10.59 4.55
N LEU A 226 1.35 9.74 5.56
CA LEU A 226 0.24 8.87 5.89
C LEU A 226 -0.18 9.11 7.34
N GLU A 227 -1.38 8.73 7.69
CA GLU A 227 -1.84 8.67 9.08
C GLU A 227 -2.41 7.28 9.34
N VAL A 228 -2.06 6.70 10.49
CA VAL A 228 -2.53 5.37 10.90
C VAL A 228 -3.32 5.48 12.19
N GLU A 229 -4.60 5.15 12.09
CA GLU A 229 -5.51 5.01 13.23
C GLU A 229 -5.62 3.54 13.63
N PHE A 230 -5.73 3.26 14.92
CA PHE A 230 -5.95 1.90 15.43
C PHE A 230 -6.51 1.93 16.85
N LYS A 231 -7.12 0.81 17.25
CA LYS A 231 -7.45 0.49 18.64
C LYS A 231 -6.69 -0.77 19.07
N ARG A 232 -6.45 -0.93 20.35
CA ARG A 232 -5.76 -2.08 20.92
C ARG A 232 -6.56 -2.69 22.05
N ARG A 233 -6.76 -4.03 22.02
CA ARG A 233 -7.39 -4.80 23.08
C ARG A 233 -6.36 -5.14 24.17
N GLN A 234 -6.87 -5.59 25.33
CA GLN A 234 -6.01 -6.03 26.45
C GLN A 234 -5.17 -7.26 26.09
N ASP A 235 -5.66 -8.12 25.20
CA ASP A 235 -4.93 -9.28 24.68
C ASP A 235 -3.81 -8.95 23.68
N GLY A 236 -3.64 -7.67 23.36
CA GLY A 236 -2.63 -7.18 22.44
C GLY A 236 -3.07 -7.09 20.98
N THR A 237 -4.28 -7.55 20.64
CA THR A 237 -4.85 -7.46 19.28
C THR A 237 -5.08 -6.00 18.90
N PHE A 238 -4.64 -5.61 17.70
CA PHE A 238 -5.00 -4.34 17.09
C PHE A 238 -6.20 -4.53 16.16
N TYR A 239 -7.16 -3.61 16.25
CA TYR A 239 -8.40 -3.64 15.47
C TYR A 239 -8.84 -2.22 15.11
N ASP A 240 -9.87 -2.08 14.27
CA ASP A 240 -10.28 -0.79 13.72
C ASP A 240 -9.09 -0.02 13.17
N ILE A 241 -8.27 -0.72 12.37
CA ILE A 241 -7.04 -0.16 11.82
C ILE A 241 -7.39 0.54 10.50
N TYR A 242 -6.99 1.80 10.37
CA TYR A 242 -7.18 2.57 9.14
C TYR A 242 -5.90 3.28 8.74
N VAL A 243 -5.66 3.33 7.44
CA VAL A 243 -4.60 4.14 6.84
C VAL A 243 -5.25 5.23 6.01
N THR A 244 -4.97 6.47 6.37
CA THR A 244 -5.33 7.66 5.57
C THR A 244 -4.10 8.13 4.81
N GLY A 245 -4.27 8.33 3.50
CA GLY A 245 -3.15 8.76 2.66
C GLY A 245 -3.58 9.31 1.31
N PRO A 246 -2.63 9.96 0.60
CA PRO A 246 -2.91 10.53 -0.70
C PRO A 246 -3.16 9.45 -1.76
N ALA A 247 -4.01 9.79 -2.73
CA ALA A 247 -4.19 9.07 -3.98
C ALA A 247 -4.58 10.10 -5.05
N LYS A 248 -3.70 10.38 -6.00
CA LYS A 248 -3.90 11.50 -6.93
C LYS A 248 -3.81 11.05 -8.38
N MET A 249 -4.77 11.45 -9.18
CA MET A 249 -4.67 11.38 -10.62
C MET A 249 -3.59 12.36 -11.10
N VAL A 250 -2.64 11.86 -11.88
CA VAL A 250 -1.53 12.65 -12.44
C VAL A 250 -1.90 13.17 -13.81
N PHE A 251 -2.42 12.29 -14.66
CA PHE A 251 -2.95 12.59 -15.99
C PHE A 251 -3.87 11.46 -16.47
N GLN A 252 -4.53 11.69 -17.58
CA GLN A 252 -5.28 10.68 -18.32
C GLN A 252 -4.83 10.67 -19.78
N GLY A 253 -5.03 9.53 -20.45
CA GLY A 253 -4.61 9.37 -21.82
C GLY A 253 -5.32 8.22 -22.54
N SER A 254 -4.92 7.97 -23.76
CA SER A 254 -5.32 6.79 -24.51
C SER A 254 -4.10 6.17 -25.20
N LEU A 255 -4.13 4.86 -25.35
CA LEU A 255 -3.08 4.09 -26.00
C LEU A 255 -3.69 3.09 -26.99
N GLU A 256 -2.91 2.68 -27.95
CA GLU A 256 -3.22 1.58 -28.88
C GLU A 256 -2.31 0.39 -28.53
N LEU A 257 -2.93 -0.77 -28.25
CA LEU A 257 -2.27 -2.03 -27.98
C LEU A 257 -2.50 -3.02 -29.10
#